data_4ddf6a7b69d28a2a59d3e8641cb4a7dd
#
_entry.id   4ddf6a7b69d28a2a59d3e8641cb4a7dd
#
_cell.length_a   1.000
_cell.length_b   1.000
_cell.length_c   1.000
_cell.angle_alpha   90.00
_cell.angle_beta   90.00
_cell.angle_gamma   90.00
#
_symmetry.space_group_name_H-M   'P 1'
#
loop_
_entity.id
_entity.type
_entity.pdbx_description
1 polymer ?
#
loop_
_entity_poly.entity_id
_entity_poly.type
_entity_poly.pdbx_seq_one_letter_code
_entity_poly.pdbx_strand_id
1 'polypeptide(L)'
;MTNLRNFGIAEGRLTTEPVVLDNKDGSKKVKFTLAVQNNYKNKEGKRDSQYVQLDAFVPAGRDYASTPFNYLHKGALVAVGYDIRSSVYEKDGESVFAMVLNVNTVEFKESKDKVESRLTKEEDPANPFA
;
A
#
# COMPACT_ATOMS: atom_id res chain seq x y z
N MET A 1 -17.03 -10.37 7.29
CA MET A 1 -18.08 -9.39 6.91
C MET A 1 -17.50 -7.99 6.88
N THR A 2 -17.84 -7.22 5.84
CA THR A 2 -17.36 -5.84 5.72
C THR A 2 -18.07 -4.94 6.73
N ASN A 3 -17.28 -4.14 7.44
CA ASN A 3 -17.82 -3.16 8.38
C ASN A 3 -18.02 -1.83 7.63
N LEU A 4 -19.25 -1.54 7.26
CA LEU A 4 -19.56 -0.32 6.49
C LEU A 4 -19.34 0.97 7.27
N ARG A 5 -19.13 0.90 8.58
CA ARG A 5 -18.82 2.08 9.40
C ARG A 5 -17.35 2.48 9.30
N ASN A 6 -16.52 1.54 8.91
CA ASN A 6 -15.07 1.76 8.88
C ASN A 6 -14.45 0.85 7.82
N PHE A 7 -14.61 1.24 6.56
CA PHE A 7 -14.09 0.47 5.42
C PHE A 7 -13.83 1.42 4.26
N GLY A 8 -12.68 1.25 3.65
CA GLY A 8 -12.32 2.00 2.46
C GLY A 8 -11.67 1.11 1.43
N ILE A 9 -11.64 1.56 0.19
CA ILE A 9 -11.00 0.87 -0.92
C ILE A 9 -10.11 1.88 -1.63
N ALA A 10 -8.89 1.46 -1.95
CA ALA A 10 -7.98 2.23 -2.77
C ALA A 10 -7.36 1.32 -3.81
N GLU A 11 -7.27 1.81 -5.04
CA GLU A 11 -6.62 1.08 -6.14
C GLU A 11 -5.55 1.97 -6.74
N GLY A 12 -4.36 1.42 -6.88
CA GLY A 12 -3.25 2.17 -7.44
C GLY A 12 -2.00 1.32 -7.56
N ARG A 13 -0.90 1.98 -7.93
CA ARG A 13 0.39 1.31 -8.10
C ARG A 13 1.30 1.64 -6.92
N LEU A 14 2.07 0.65 -6.48
CA LEU A 14 3.08 0.89 -5.45
C LEU A 14 4.13 1.86 -5.99
N THR A 15 4.44 2.88 -5.20
CA THR A 15 5.43 3.90 -5.58
C THR A 15 6.85 3.45 -5.34
N THR A 16 7.05 2.56 -4.36
CA THR A 16 8.35 2.01 -3.98
C THR A 16 8.17 0.56 -3.56
N GLU A 17 9.27 -0.13 -3.31
CA GLU A 17 9.22 -1.44 -2.68
C GLU A 17 8.62 -1.32 -1.27
N PRO A 18 7.80 -2.27 -0.83
CA PRO A 18 7.26 -2.23 0.52
C PRO A 18 8.36 -2.37 1.56
N VAL A 19 8.17 -1.72 2.69
CA VAL A 19 9.09 -1.81 3.83
C VAL A 19 8.51 -2.80 4.83
N VAL A 20 9.29 -3.83 5.17
CA VAL A 20 8.88 -4.85 6.13
C VAL A 20 9.64 -4.62 7.43
N LEU A 21 8.92 -4.39 8.51
CA LEU A 21 9.48 -4.16 9.83
C LEU A 21 9.20 -5.39 10.70
N ASP A 22 10.24 -5.94 11.31
CA ASP A 22 10.11 -7.06 12.23
C ASP A 22 9.90 -6.55 13.64
N ASN A 23 8.86 -7.04 14.30
CA ASN A 23 8.58 -6.72 15.70
C ASN A 23 9.24 -7.77 16.61
N LYS A 24 9.43 -7.40 17.87
CA LYS A 24 10.11 -8.27 18.84
C LYS A 24 9.39 -9.60 19.09
N ASP A 25 8.08 -9.62 18.91
CA ASP A 25 7.25 -10.81 19.15
C ASP A 25 7.21 -11.76 17.95
N GLY A 26 7.91 -11.44 16.87
CA GLY A 26 7.91 -12.23 15.64
C GLY A 26 6.87 -11.81 14.62
N SER A 27 6.00 -10.85 14.95
CA SER A 27 5.07 -10.29 13.97
C SER A 27 5.79 -9.32 13.04
N LYS A 28 5.16 -9.01 11.92
CA LYS A 28 5.72 -8.09 10.93
C LYS A 28 4.71 -7.00 10.59
N LYS A 29 5.25 -5.83 10.31
CA LYS A 29 4.47 -4.70 9.81
C LYS A 29 4.95 -4.38 8.41
N VAL A 30 4.04 -4.38 7.44
CA VAL A 30 4.37 -4.07 6.06
C VAL A 30 3.83 -2.69 5.75
N LYS A 31 4.70 -1.78 5.32
CA LYS A 31 4.30 -0.42 4.95
C LYS A 31 4.52 -0.21 3.47
N PHE A 32 3.52 0.33 2.79
CA PHE A 32 3.66 0.67 1.39
C PHE A 32 2.77 1.86 1.04
N THR A 33 3.08 2.49 -0.07
CA THR A 33 2.35 3.67 -0.55
C THR A 33 1.82 3.39 -1.95
N LEU A 34 0.56 3.68 -2.16
CA LEU A 34 -0.07 3.59 -3.47
C LEU A 34 -0.22 4.98 -4.08
N ALA A 35 0.06 5.08 -5.37
CA ALA A 35 -0.32 6.24 -6.17
C ALA A 35 -1.69 5.96 -6.76
N VAL A 36 -2.70 6.68 -6.26
CA VAL A 36 -4.10 6.53 -6.69
C VAL A 36 -4.42 7.68 -7.62
N GLN A 37 -4.70 7.38 -8.88
CA GLN A 37 -4.97 8.39 -9.87
C GLN A 37 -6.37 8.98 -9.68
N ASN A 38 -6.47 10.32 -9.76
CA ASN A 38 -7.77 10.99 -9.74
C ASN A 38 -8.59 10.59 -10.96
N ASN A 39 -9.92 10.58 -10.82
CA ASN A 39 -10.82 10.25 -11.91
C ASN A 39 -11.18 11.46 -12.75
N TYR A 40 -10.56 12.61 -12.49
CA TYR A 40 -10.78 13.85 -13.24
C TYR A 40 -9.43 14.43 -13.67
N LYS A 41 -9.46 15.25 -14.72
CA LYS A 41 -8.27 15.93 -15.25
C LYS A 41 -8.09 17.28 -14.59
N ASN A 42 -6.85 17.70 -14.38
CA ASN A 42 -6.52 19.02 -13.90
C ASN A 42 -6.60 20.05 -15.04
N LYS A 43 -6.25 21.31 -14.77
CA LYS A 43 -6.29 22.40 -15.75
C LYS A 43 -5.41 22.16 -16.97
N GLU A 44 -4.37 21.34 -16.82
CA GLU A 44 -3.44 21.00 -17.90
C GLU A 44 -3.87 19.77 -18.68
N GLY A 45 -5.02 19.18 -18.38
CA GLY A 45 -5.54 18.00 -19.03
C GLY A 45 -4.92 16.70 -18.54
N LYS A 46 -4.22 16.74 -17.43
CA LYS A 46 -3.57 15.56 -16.83
C LYS A 46 -4.31 15.12 -15.57
N ARG A 47 -4.20 13.82 -15.25
CA ARG A 47 -4.75 13.27 -14.02
C ARG A 47 -3.66 13.21 -12.97
N ASP A 48 -3.87 13.95 -11.88
CA ASP A 48 -2.98 13.89 -10.73
C ASP A 48 -3.22 12.63 -9.93
N SER A 49 -2.23 12.25 -9.15
CA SER A 49 -2.33 11.10 -8.25
C SER A 49 -2.32 11.56 -6.79
N GLN A 50 -3.08 10.84 -5.98
CA GLN A 50 -3.01 10.97 -4.52
C GLN A 50 -2.15 9.84 -3.99
N TYR A 51 -1.37 10.12 -2.96
CA TYR A 51 -0.47 9.13 -2.37
C TYR A 51 -1.07 8.66 -1.06
N VAL A 52 -1.32 7.37 -0.97
CA VAL A 52 -1.99 6.76 0.17
C VAL A 52 -1.01 5.81 0.86
N GLN A 53 -0.69 6.12 2.11
CA GLN A 53 0.18 5.25 2.93
C GLN A 53 -0.67 4.22 3.64
N LEU A 54 -0.24 2.97 3.56
CA LEU A 54 -0.99 1.83 4.09
C LEU A 54 -0.07 0.96 4.92
N ASP A 55 -0.63 0.42 5.99
CA ASP A 55 0.07 -0.53 6.86
C ASP A 55 -0.68 -1.84 6.85
N ALA A 56 0.07 -2.94 6.83
CA ALA A 56 -0.50 -4.28 6.97
C ALA A 56 0.22 -4.99 8.12
N PHE A 57 -0.49 -5.86 8.80
CA PHE A 57 0.02 -6.59 9.95
C PHE A 57 0.04 -8.08 9.64
N VAL A 58 1.18 -8.73 9.87
CA VAL A 58 1.33 -10.17 9.74
C VAL A 58 1.60 -10.73 11.14
N PRO A 59 0.68 -11.52 11.71
CA PRO A 59 0.84 -12.06 13.05
C PRO A 59 2.08 -12.94 13.20
N ALA A 60 2.61 -13.00 14.41
CA ALA A 60 3.67 -13.95 14.73
C ALA A 60 3.18 -15.38 14.46
N GLY A 61 4.06 -16.21 13.91
CA GLY A 61 3.73 -17.58 13.57
C GLY A 61 3.14 -17.78 12.17
N ARG A 62 2.76 -16.70 11.49
CA ARG A 62 2.31 -16.76 10.11
C ARG A 62 3.51 -16.59 9.19
N ASP A 63 3.61 -17.48 8.20
CA ASP A 63 4.67 -17.39 7.20
C ASP A 63 4.43 -16.21 6.26
N TYR A 64 5.33 -15.22 6.28
CA TYR A 64 5.24 -14.05 5.41
C TYR A 64 5.18 -14.44 3.94
N ALA A 65 5.93 -15.46 3.54
CA ALA A 65 5.98 -15.90 2.15
C ALA A 65 4.61 -16.43 1.66
N SER A 66 3.74 -16.87 2.57
CA SER A 66 2.41 -17.34 2.21
C SER A 66 1.37 -16.20 2.16
N THR A 67 1.75 -14.99 2.55
CA THR A 67 0.84 -13.84 2.54
C THR A 67 0.90 -13.14 1.19
N PRO A 68 -0.18 -12.43 0.79
CA PRO A 68 -0.14 -11.64 -0.45
C PRO A 68 0.90 -10.51 -0.42
N PHE A 69 1.30 -10.06 0.77
CA PHE A 69 2.26 -8.97 0.92
C PHE A 69 3.65 -9.32 0.40
N ASN A 70 3.98 -10.61 0.37
CA ASN A 70 5.26 -11.05 -0.19
C ASN A 70 5.39 -10.79 -1.69
N TYR A 71 4.28 -10.61 -2.38
CA TYR A 71 4.26 -10.37 -3.82
C TYR A 71 4.13 -8.89 -4.19
N LEU A 72 4.05 -8.02 -3.20
CA LEU A 72 4.02 -6.58 -3.43
C LEU A 72 5.41 -6.10 -3.87
N HIS A 73 5.44 -5.26 -4.90
CA HIS A 73 6.67 -4.64 -5.36
C HIS A 73 6.37 -3.34 -6.08
N LYS A 74 7.38 -2.53 -6.27
CA LYS A 74 7.27 -1.25 -6.96
C LYS A 74 6.58 -1.42 -8.31
N GLY A 75 5.59 -0.59 -8.58
CA GLY A 75 4.86 -0.58 -9.84
C GLY A 75 3.68 -1.54 -9.92
N ALA A 76 3.52 -2.44 -8.95
CA ALA A 76 2.40 -3.38 -8.95
C ALA A 76 1.07 -2.64 -8.82
N LEU A 77 0.09 -3.02 -9.67
CA LEU A 77 -1.26 -2.47 -9.59
C LEU A 77 -2.10 -3.36 -8.68
N VAL A 78 -2.58 -2.79 -7.59
CA VAL A 78 -3.36 -3.52 -6.60
C VAL A 78 -4.55 -2.70 -6.14
N ALA A 79 -5.60 -3.39 -5.72
CA ALA A 79 -6.69 -2.80 -4.98
C ALA A 79 -6.60 -3.31 -3.54
N VAL A 80 -6.77 -2.42 -2.58
CA VAL A 80 -6.73 -2.79 -1.16
C VAL A 80 -8.02 -2.39 -0.49
N GLY A 81 -8.51 -3.27 0.38
CA GLY A 81 -9.56 -2.92 1.33
C GLY A 81 -8.90 -2.60 2.66
N TYR A 82 -9.28 -1.49 3.27
CA TYR A 82 -8.66 -1.05 4.52
C TYR A 82 -9.70 -0.56 5.51
N ASP A 83 -9.32 -0.53 6.78
CA ASP A 83 -10.05 0.19 7.81
C ASP A 83 -9.14 1.28 8.38
N ILE A 84 -9.74 2.24 9.05
CA ILE A 84 -9.01 3.34 9.68
C ILE A 84 -8.78 2.98 11.13
N ARG A 85 -7.51 3.08 11.55
CA ARG A 85 -7.11 2.89 12.93
C ARG A 85 -6.46 4.16 13.44
N SER A 86 -6.81 4.54 14.65
CA SER A 86 -6.22 5.72 15.26
C SER A 86 -5.66 5.37 16.61
N SER A 87 -4.64 6.09 16.99
CA SER A 87 -4.03 5.96 18.32
C SER A 87 -3.63 7.32 18.82
N VAL A 88 -3.59 7.45 20.14
CA VAL A 88 -3.11 8.65 20.79
C VAL A 88 -1.91 8.24 21.63
N TYR A 89 -0.80 8.92 21.46
CA TYR A 89 0.39 8.68 22.26
C TYR A 89 0.96 10.01 22.74
N GLU A 90 1.77 9.95 23.79
CA GLU A 90 2.41 11.14 24.31
C GLU A 90 3.82 11.26 23.75
N LYS A 91 4.15 12.47 23.31
CA LYS A 91 5.48 12.82 22.86
C LYS A 91 5.84 14.19 23.43
N ASP A 92 6.92 14.26 24.16
CA ASP A 92 7.40 15.50 24.80
C ASP A 92 6.34 16.18 25.67
N GLY A 93 5.52 15.38 26.35
CA GLY A 93 4.46 15.88 27.22
C GLY A 93 3.17 16.29 26.51
N GLU A 94 3.11 16.14 25.20
CA GLU A 94 1.94 16.47 24.40
C GLU A 94 1.29 15.20 23.86
N SER A 95 -0.05 15.21 23.77
CA SER A 95 -0.78 14.13 23.12
C SER A 95 -0.69 14.26 21.63
N VAL A 96 -0.24 13.19 20.96
CA VAL A 96 -0.15 13.13 19.49
C VAL A 96 -1.16 12.13 18.98
N PHE A 97 -1.97 12.57 18.04
CA PHE A 97 -2.95 11.73 17.35
C PHE A 97 -2.32 11.17 16.08
N ALA A 98 -2.39 9.86 15.91
CA ALA A 98 -1.91 9.19 14.71
C ALA A 98 -3.05 8.40 14.08
N MET A 99 -3.16 8.48 12.75
CA MET A 99 -4.14 7.74 11.99
C MET A 99 -3.41 6.82 11.00
N VAL A 100 -3.83 5.58 10.95
CA VAL A 100 -3.24 4.56 10.09
C VAL A 100 -4.35 3.89 9.29
N LEU A 101 -4.11 3.69 7.99
CA LEU A 101 -4.98 2.90 7.14
C LEU A 101 -4.47 1.47 7.17
N ASN A 102 -5.24 0.59 7.80
CA ASN A 102 -4.86 -0.80 8.02
C ASN A 102 -5.44 -1.70 6.93
N VAL A 103 -4.58 -2.40 6.21
CA VAL A 103 -4.98 -3.24 5.08
C VAL A 103 -5.60 -4.55 5.58
N ASN A 104 -6.81 -4.83 5.13
CA ASN A 104 -7.52 -6.07 5.43
C ASN A 104 -7.40 -7.08 4.29
N THR A 105 -7.36 -6.59 3.05
CA THR A 105 -7.33 -7.47 1.89
C THR A 105 -6.60 -6.78 0.74
N VAL A 106 -5.95 -7.57 -0.10
CA VAL A 106 -5.24 -7.10 -1.28
C VAL A 106 -5.70 -7.94 -2.46
N GLU A 107 -5.99 -7.28 -3.56
CA GLU A 107 -6.30 -7.93 -4.82
C GLU A 107 -5.35 -7.41 -5.88
N PHE A 108 -4.60 -8.32 -6.50
CA PHE A 108 -3.69 -7.97 -7.58
C PHE A 108 -4.48 -7.83 -8.87
N LYS A 109 -4.31 -6.70 -9.55
CA LYS A 109 -5.04 -6.37 -10.77
C LYS A 109 -4.29 -6.75 -12.04
N GLU A 110 -3.05 -7.22 -11.90
CA GLU A 110 -2.21 -7.64 -13.01
C GLU A 110 -1.65 -9.03 -12.75
N SER A 111 -1.45 -9.79 -13.81
CA SER A 111 -0.80 -11.09 -13.70
C SER A 111 0.68 -10.90 -13.36
N LYS A 112 1.28 -11.91 -12.77
CA LYS A 112 2.71 -11.92 -12.44
C LYS A 112 3.55 -11.62 -13.69
N ASP A 113 3.20 -12.23 -14.82
CA ASP A 113 3.93 -12.03 -16.07
C ASP A 113 3.87 -10.58 -16.54
N LYS A 114 2.73 -9.92 -16.42
CA LYS A 114 2.59 -8.50 -16.77
C LYS A 114 3.44 -7.62 -15.87
N VAL A 115 3.51 -7.93 -14.59
CA VAL A 115 4.29 -7.17 -13.64
C VAL A 115 5.78 -7.30 -13.96
N GLU A 116 6.26 -8.51 -14.21
CA GLU A 116 7.65 -8.74 -14.60
C GLU A 116 8.00 -8.00 -15.89
N SER A 117 7.12 -8.07 -16.88
CA SER A 117 7.30 -7.35 -18.14
C SER A 117 7.38 -5.84 -17.93
N ARG A 118 6.57 -5.29 -17.02
CA ARG A 118 6.60 -3.87 -16.68
C ARG A 118 7.89 -3.49 -15.98
N LEU A 119 8.37 -4.30 -15.05
CA LEU A 119 9.62 -4.04 -14.37
C LEU A 119 10.78 -3.97 -15.35
N THR A 120 10.78 -4.84 -16.35
CA THR A 120 11.77 -4.79 -17.42
C THR A 120 11.67 -3.48 -18.21
N LYS A 121 10.46 -3.01 -18.47
CA LYS A 121 10.24 -1.73 -19.18
C LYS A 121 10.63 -0.52 -18.33
N GLU A 122 10.53 -0.60 -17.02
CA GLU A 122 10.94 0.47 -16.12
C GLU A 122 12.45 0.74 -16.19
N GLU A 123 13.23 -0.21 -16.66
CA GLU A 123 14.66 -0.02 -16.90
C GLU A 123 14.91 0.82 -18.16
N ASP A 124 13.90 1.00 -19.02
CA ASP A 124 13.99 1.86 -20.19
C ASP A 124 13.89 3.32 -19.76
N PRO A 125 14.92 4.15 -20.02
CA PRO A 125 14.89 5.56 -19.62
C PRO A 125 13.77 6.38 -20.28
N ALA A 126 13.15 5.87 -21.31
CA ALA A 126 12.00 6.53 -21.95
C ALA A 126 10.68 6.21 -21.25
N ASN A 127 10.66 5.29 -20.30
CA ASN A 127 9.45 4.91 -19.58
C ASN A 127 9.15 5.96 -18.50
N PRO A 128 7.99 6.65 -18.55
CA PRO A 128 7.66 7.69 -17.57
C PRO A 128 7.39 7.13 -16.16
N PHE A 129 7.25 5.81 -16.03
CA PHE A 129 7.04 5.16 -14.74
C PHE A 129 8.32 4.56 -14.14
N ALA A 130 9.43 4.74 -14.81
CA ALA A 130 10.72 4.30 -14.32
C ALA A 130 11.21 5.14 -13.14
#